data_6177a4517c1de04e665d1f3ab0a79a2d
#
_entry.id   6177a4517c1de04e665d1f3ab0a79a2d
#
_cell.length_a   1.000
_cell.length_b   1.000
_cell.length_c   1.000
_cell.angle_alpha   90.00
_cell.angle_beta   90.00
_cell.angle_gamma   90.00
#
_symmetry.space_group_name_H-M   'P 1'
#
loop_
_entity.id
_entity.type
_entity.pdbx_description
1 polymer ?
#
loop_
_entity_poly.entity_id
_entity_poly.type
_entity_poly.pdbx_seq_one_letter_code
_entity_poly.pdbx_strand_id
1 'polypeptide(L)'
;MLGGDNQFQYAPNPVEWVDSLGLRGFRNAQGRFRGSLNIGEEMSSLPSFSNKTPGQIRSSLRGRGYTSSVAHSGGEIWIKHLPDGNTSAVRLDPRMVRNPPKGFADEVPHIHKESVPTNKVQNGNYKGKDAIQYNDLGCPSNKGSNPNHARDVHIPMQPTRGLYG
;
A
#
# COMPACT_ATOMS: atom_id res chain seq x y z
N MET A 1 17.57 20.73 -23.39
CA MET A 1 17.12 20.55 -23.04
C MET A 1 17.23 20.21 -22.94
N LEU A 2 17.40 20.01 -22.71
CA LEU A 2 17.08 19.63 -22.46
C LEU A 2 16.73 19.19 -22.34
N GLY A 3 16.78 19.01 -22.31
CA GLY A 3 16.08 18.56 -22.28
C GLY A 3 15.93 18.26 -22.14
N GLY A 4 15.93 18.29 -22.31
CA GLY A 4 15.26 18.09 -22.18
C GLY A 4 15.22 18.18 -21.83
N ASP A 5 15.26 18.36 -21.91
CA ASP A 5 14.92 18.58 -21.43
C ASP A 5 14.70 19.13 -21.01
N ASN A 6 14.74 19.55 -20.92
CA ASN A 6 14.37 19.99 -20.29
C ASN A 6 13.85 20.40 -19.97
N GLN A 7 13.37 20.61 -20.28
CA GLN A 7 12.92 20.95 -19.50
C GLN A 7 12.66 20.74 -18.61
N PHE A 8 12.55 20.45 -18.67
CA PHE A 8 12.80 20.40 -17.44
C PHE A 8 14.05 19.93 -17.03
N GLN A 9 14.94 20.41 -16.85
CA GLN A 9 16.10 20.20 -16.47
C GLN A 9 16.66 20.73 -15.44
N TYR A 10 16.34 21.03 -15.03
CA TYR A 10 16.72 21.13 -14.08
C TYR A 10 16.22 20.70 -12.97
N ALA A 11 15.24 20.06 -13.00
CA ALA A 11 14.90 19.52 -11.70
C ALA A 11 16.09 18.71 -11.18
N PRO A 12 16.60 18.99 -10.03
CA PRO A 12 17.78 18.29 -9.54
C PRO A 12 17.48 16.83 -9.21
N ASN A 13 16.23 16.49 -8.81
CA ASN A 13 15.83 15.12 -8.53
C ASN A 13 14.47 14.82 -9.11
N PRO A 14 14.41 14.31 -10.35
CA PRO A 14 13.15 13.98 -10.99
C PRO A 14 12.33 12.92 -10.24
N VAL A 15 12.99 12.02 -9.50
CA VAL A 15 12.32 10.96 -8.74
C VAL A 15 11.50 11.55 -7.59
N GLU A 16 12.08 12.44 -6.80
CA GLU A 16 11.34 13.13 -5.74
C GLU A 16 10.19 13.93 -6.29
N TRP A 17 10.41 14.59 -7.39
CA TRP A 17 9.43 15.43 -8.03
C TRP A 17 8.19 14.63 -8.48
N VAL A 18 8.42 13.44 -9.04
CA VAL A 18 7.35 12.52 -9.43
C VAL A 18 6.69 11.91 -8.19
N ASP A 19 7.46 11.64 -7.15
CA ASP A 19 6.97 11.01 -5.92
C ASP A 19 5.94 11.86 -5.18
N SER A 20 6.00 13.19 -5.31
CA SER A 20 4.99 14.07 -4.72
C SER A 20 3.57 13.76 -5.20
N LEU A 21 3.43 13.11 -6.35
CA LEU A 21 2.17 12.66 -6.90
C LEU A 21 1.86 11.20 -6.57
N GLY A 22 2.71 10.53 -5.78
CA GLY A 22 2.55 9.11 -5.46
C GLY A 22 2.82 8.19 -6.66
N LEU A 23 3.58 8.65 -7.63
CA LEU A 23 3.86 7.92 -8.86
C LEU A 23 5.30 7.39 -8.91
N ARG A 24 5.93 7.25 -7.74
CA ARG A 24 7.27 6.70 -7.64
C ARG A 24 7.37 5.36 -8.38
N GLY A 25 8.41 5.18 -9.15
CA GLY A 25 8.66 3.98 -9.92
C GLY A 25 10.13 3.83 -10.23
N PHE A 26 10.44 2.80 -10.98
CA PHE A 26 11.80 2.48 -11.38
C PHE A 26 12.02 2.84 -12.86
N ARG A 27 13.26 2.99 -13.25
CA ARG A 27 13.60 3.27 -14.63
C ARG A 27 13.97 1.99 -15.37
N ASN A 28 13.56 1.90 -16.63
CA ASN A 28 14.01 0.83 -17.52
C ASN A 28 15.39 1.16 -18.11
N ALA A 29 15.90 0.27 -18.97
CA ALA A 29 17.19 0.46 -19.60
C ALA A 29 17.30 1.75 -20.46
N GLN A 30 16.17 2.29 -20.92
CA GLN A 30 16.09 3.52 -21.69
C GLN A 30 15.90 4.75 -20.81
N GLY A 31 15.98 4.62 -19.48
CA GLY A 31 15.81 5.72 -18.53
C GLY A 31 14.37 6.18 -18.31
N ARG A 32 13.38 5.48 -18.84
CA ARG A 32 11.96 5.81 -18.67
C ARG A 32 11.41 5.16 -17.41
N PHE A 33 10.48 5.82 -16.78
CA PHE A 33 9.76 5.22 -15.64
C PHE A 33 9.03 3.97 -16.10
N ARG A 34 9.09 2.96 -15.27
CA ARG A 34 8.34 1.72 -15.41
C ARG A 34 7.65 1.38 -14.10
N GLY A 35 6.60 0.61 -14.18
CA GLY A 35 5.97 0.05 -12.99
C GLY A 35 6.89 -0.95 -12.29
N SER A 36 6.54 -1.30 -11.06
CA SER A 36 7.26 -2.32 -10.30
C SER A 36 7.13 -3.68 -10.97
N LEU A 37 8.23 -4.43 -11.01
CA LEU A 37 8.27 -5.76 -11.63
C LEU A 37 8.07 -6.88 -10.61
N ASN A 38 8.28 -6.60 -9.33
CA ASN A 38 8.15 -7.59 -8.28
C ASN A 38 7.62 -6.96 -7.01
N ILE A 39 7.21 -7.82 -6.08
CA ILE A 39 6.56 -7.35 -4.85
C ILE A 39 7.49 -6.51 -3.97
N GLY A 40 8.77 -6.80 -3.95
CA GLY A 40 9.73 -6.00 -3.18
C GLY A 40 9.83 -4.57 -3.69
N GLU A 41 9.93 -4.40 -5.01
CA GLU A 41 9.89 -3.07 -5.64
C GLU A 41 8.59 -2.35 -5.32
N GLU A 42 7.47 -3.03 -5.46
CA GLU A 42 6.16 -2.42 -5.22
C GLU A 42 6.03 -1.94 -3.78
N MET A 43 6.31 -2.79 -2.81
CA MET A 43 6.17 -2.44 -1.40
C MET A 43 7.11 -1.31 -0.98
N SER A 44 8.36 -1.33 -1.44
CA SER A 44 9.32 -0.27 -1.13
C SER A 44 8.98 1.06 -1.80
N SER A 45 8.24 1.04 -2.91
CA SER A 45 7.85 2.24 -3.64
C SER A 45 6.53 2.84 -3.16
N LEU A 46 5.72 2.10 -2.38
CA LEU A 46 4.49 2.65 -1.83
C LEU A 46 4.82 3.77 -0.83
N PRO A 47 4.11 4.89 -0.90
CA PRO A 47 4.32 5.95 0.07
C PRO A 47 3.86 5.53 1.47
N SER A 48 4.27 6.28 2.48
CA SER A 48 3.71 6.14 3.82
C SER A 48 2.23 6.51 3.81
N PHE A 49 1.41 5.66 4.40
CA PHE A 49 -0.02 5.92 4.57
C PHE A 49 -0.39 6.31 6.00
N SER A 50 0.58 6.29 6.91
CA SER A 50 0.35 6.71 8.30
C SER A 50 -0.22 8.12 8.35
N ASN A 51 -1.33 8.27 9.08
CA ASN A 51 -2.03 9.54 9.27
C ASN A 51 -2.53 10.21 7.98
N LYS A 52 -2.67 9.44 6.91
CA LYS A 52 -3.33 9.93 5.69
C LYS A 52 -4.84 9.69 5.77
N THR A 53 -5.60 10.55 5.11
CA THR A 53 -7.04 10.33 4.99
C THR A 53 -7.34 9.22 3.99
N PRO A 54 -8.48 8.53 4.11
CA PRO A 54 -8.89 7.54 3.11
C PRO A 54 -8.89 8.09 1.69
N GLY A 55 -9.30 9.34 1.50
CA GLY A 55 -9.29 9.99 0.18
C GLY A 55 -7.89 10.13 -0.41
N GLN A 56 -6.91 10.52 0.40
CA GLN A 56 -5.52 10.63 -0.03
C GLN A 56 -4.96 9.27 -0.41
N ILE A 57 -5.28 8.24 0.38
CA ILE A 57 -4.83 6.87 0.13
C ILE A 57 -5.41 6.36 -1.19
N ARG A 58 -6.72 6.53 -1.39
CA ARG A 58 -7.38 6.10 -2.62
C ARG A 58 -6.80 6.78 -3.86
N SER A 59 -6.56 8.09 -3.78
CA SER A 59 -5.93 8.84 -4.87
C SER A 59 -4.55 8.27 -5.23
N SER A 60 -3.73 8.02 -4.21
CA SER A 60 -2.41 7.45 -4.39
C SER A 60 -2.47 6.07 -5.06
N LEU A 61 -3.37 5.21 -4.58
CA LEU A 61 -3.51 3.87 -5.11
C LEU A 61 -4.01 3.85 -6.56
N ARG A 62 -5.00 4.69 -6.88
CA ARG A 62 -5.47 4.83 -8.27
C ARG A 62 -4.36 5.26 -9.20
N GLY A 63 -3.59 6.27 -8.79
CA GLY A 63 -2.46 6.76 -9.60
C GLY A 63 -1.39 5.70 -9.84
N ARG A 64 -1.34 4.67 -9.02
CA ARG A 64 -0.38 3.57 -9.14
C ARG A 64 -0.96 2.33 -9.83
N GLY A 65 -2.19 2.39 -10.31
CA GLY A 65 -2.82 1.29 -11.06
C GLY A 65 -3.51 0.24 -10.21
N TYR A 66 -3.83 0.54 -8.95
CA TYR A 66 -4.63 -0.36 -8.12
C TYR A 66 -6.10 -0.26 -8.47
N THR A 67 -6.81 -1.37 -8.34
CA THR A 67 -8.27 -1.46 -8.46
C THR A 67 -8.88 -1.85 -7.12
N SER A 68 -10.08 -1.34 -6.84
CA SER A 68 -10.71 -1.54 -5.53
C SER A 68 -11.86 -2.54 -5.57
N SER A 69 -12.08 -3.18 -4.43
CA SER A 69 -13.21 -4.05 -4.15
C SER A 69 -13.59 -3.93 -2.68
N VAL A 70 -14.69 -4.56 -2.29
CA VAL A 70 -15.13 -4.59 -0.89
C VAL A 70 -14.38 -5.70 -0.16
N ALA A 71 -13.85 -5.38 1.01
CA ALA A 71 -13.18 -6.35 1.86
C ALA A 71 -14.17 -7.06 2.79
N HIS A 72 -13.82 -8.26 3.24
CA HIS A 72 -14.62 -9.00 4.24
C HIS A 72 -14.80 -8.25 5.55
N SER A 73 -13.87 -7.35 5.88
CA SER A 73 -13.95 -6.51 7.07
C SER A 73 -15.01 -5.41 6.97
N GLY A 74 -15.66 -5.28 5.81
CA GLY A 74 -16.59 -4.18 5.54
C GLY A 74 -15.91 -2.92 5.02
N GLY A 75 -14.60 -2.93 4.93
CA GLY A 75 -13.81 -1.85 4.36
C GLY A 75 -13.55 -2.05 2.87
N GLU A 76 -12.37 -1.59 2.42
CA GLU A 76 -11.95 -1.66 1.03
C GLU A 76 -10.66 -2.45 0.91
N ILE A 77 -10.52 -3.16 -0.20
CA ILE A 77 -9.24 -3.74 -0.59
C ILE A 77 -8.86 -3.24 -1.98
N TRP A 78 -7.63 -2.79 -2.12
CA TRP A 78 -7.06 -2.30 -3.36
C TRP A 78 -5.97 -3.25 -3.80
N ILE A 79 -6.06 -3.78 -5.00
CA ILE A 79 -5.14 -4.80 -5.48
C ILE A 79 -4.46 -4.38 -6.77
N LYS A 80 -3.23 -4.88 -6.95
CA LYS A 80 -2.44 -4.72 -8.16
C LYS A 80 -1.64 -6.00 -8.41
N HIS A 81 -1.90 -6.65 -9.53
CA HIS A 81 -1.15 -7.83 -9.94
C HIS A 81 0.22 -7.41 -10.50
N LEU A 82 1.26 -8.15 -10.16
CA LEU A 82 2.62 -7.87 -10.57
C LEU A 82 3.14 -8.97 -11.50
N PRO A 83 4.15 -8.65 -12.36
CA PRO A 83 4.70 -9.63 -13.30
C PRO A 83 5.36 -10.84 -12.63
N ASP A 84 5.76 -10.73 -11.36
CA ASP A 84 6.42 -11.81 -10.63
C ASP A 84 5.46 -12.89 -10.09
N GLY A 85 4.17 -12.79 -10.41
CA GLY A 85 3.15 -13.73 -9.93
C GLY A 85 2.60 -13.42 -8.54
N ASN A 86 2.95 -12.28 -7.97
CA ASN A 86 2.41 -11.79 -6.71
C ASN A 86 1.40 -10.67 -6.94
N THR A 87 0.50 -10.51 -5.97
CA THR A 87 -0.45 -9.40 -5.93
C THR A 87 -0.15 -8.56 -4.70
N SER A 88 0.03 -7.27 -4.92
CA SER A 88 0.07 -6.29 -3.84
C SER A 88 -1.35 -5.95 -3.44
N ALA A 89 -1.63 -5.94 -2.15
CA ALA A 89 -2.94 -5.59 -1.60
C ALA A 89 -2.78 -4.52 -0.52
N VAL A 90 -3.59 -3.49 -0.61
CA VAL A 90 -3.69 -2.47 0.44
C VAL A 90 -5.14 -2.48 0.91
N ARG A 91 -5.32 -2.79 2.18
CA ARG A 91 -6.65 -2.95 2.77
C ARG A 91 -6.90 -1.81 3.74
N LEU A 92 -8.03 -1.13 3.56
CA LEU A 92 -8.50 -0.08 4.46
C LEU A 92 -9.57 -0.69 5.34
N ASP A 93 -9.27 -0.85 6.62
CA ASP A 93 -10.18 -1.45 7.58
C ASP A 93 -10.81 -0.38 8.47
N PRO A 94 -12.14 -0.44 8.68
CA PRO A 94 -12.80 0.44 9.62
C PRO A 94 -12.43 0.08 11.05
N ARG A 95 -12.73 1.01 11.95
CA ARG A 95 -12.61 0.75 13.37
C ARG A 95 -13.43 -0.47 13.77
N MET A 96 -12.83 -1.38 14.52
CA MET A 96 -13.51 -2.51 15.11
C MET A 96 -13.76 -2.25 16.60
N VAL A 97 -15.02 -2.22 16.97
CA VAL A 97 -15.38 -2.16 18.40
C VAL A 97 -15.40 -3.59 18.94
N ARG A 98 -14.59 -3.84 19.94
CA ARG A 98 -14.50 -5.15 20.59
C ARG A 98 -14.87 -5.05 22.06
N ASN A 99 -15.46 -6.12 22.57
CA ASN A 99 -15.80 -6.23 24.01
C ASN A 99 -15.29 -7.58 24.52
N PRO A 100 -14.25 -7.61 25.39
CA PRO A 100 -13.49 -6.45 25.86
C PRO A 100 -12.61 -5.83 24.81
N PRO A 101 -12.24 -4.55 24.95
CA PRO A 101 -11.33 -3.88 24.02
C PRO A 101 -9.96 -4.56 24.00
N LYS A 102 -9.34 -4.62 22.84
CA LYS A 102 -7.97 -5.14 22.72
C LYS A 102 -6.89 -4.07 22.93
N GLY A 103 -7.31 -2.82 23.01
CA GLY A 103 -6.46 -1.73 23.45
C GLY A 103 -5.36 -1.34 22.47
N PHE A 104 -5.56 -1.55 21.17
CA PHE A 104 -4.58 -1.08 20.21
C PHE A 104 -5.18 -0.91 18.80
N ALA A 105 -4.38 -1.01 17.79
CA ALA A 105 -4.66 -0.58 16.43
C ALA A 105 -5.96 -1.07 15.79
N ASP A 106 -6.54 -2.18 16.24
CA ASP A 106 -7.84 -2.63 15.73
C ASP A 106 -8.97 -1.63 16.05
N GLU A 107 -8.78 -0.80 17.07
CA GLU A 107 -9.83 0.10 17.56
C GLU A 107 -9.80 1.47 16.91
N VAL A 108 -8.93 1.64 15.93
CA VAL A 108 -8.88 2.83 15.08
C VAL A 108 -8.95 2.39 13.63
N PRO A 109 -9.41 3.26 12.71
CA PRO A 109 -9.31 2.96 11.29
C PRO A 109 -7.84 2.80 10.91
N HIS A 110 -7.54 1.73 10.16
CA HIS A 110 -6.15 1.40 9.86
C HIS A 110 -6.01 0.73 8.50
N ILE A 111 -4.77 0.60 8.07
CA ILE A 111 -4.41 0.05 6.77
C ILE A 111 -3.49 -1.15 6.98
N HIS A 112 -3.64 -2.14 6.11
CA HIS A 112 -2.67 -3.21 5.95
C HIS A 112 -2.05 -3.13 4.57
N LYS A 113 -0.72 -3.26 4.48
CA LYS A 113 0.02 -3.50 3.25
C LYS A 113 0.36 -4.98 3.22
N GLU A 114 -0.10 -5.67 2.20
CA GLU A 114 -0.02 -7.14 2.14
C GLU A 114 0.41 -7.62 0.76
N SER A 115 0.96 -8.82 0.71
CA SER A 115 1.19 -9.51 -0.56
C SER A 115 0.71 -10.94 -0.49
N VAL A 116 0.26 -11.44 -1.62
CA VAL A 116 -0.29 -12.79 -1.75
C VAL A 116 -0.05 -13.28 -3.17
N PRO A 117 0.15 -14.60 -3.38
CA PRO A 117 0.25 -15.12 -4.73
C PRO A 117 -1.00 -14.79 -5.55
N THR A 118 -0.80 -14.34 -6.78
CA THR A 118 -1.88 -13.90 -7.67
C THR A 118 -2.92 -15.00 -7.91
N ASN A 119 -2.49 -16.25 -8.01
CA ASN A 119 -3.43 -17.36 -8.24
C ASN A 119 -4.42 -17.54 -7.08
N LYS A 120 -4.04 -17.22 -5.84
CA LYS A 120 -4.98 -17.27 -4.71
C LYS A 120 -6.06 -16.21 -4.82
N VAL A 121 -5.72 -15.03 -5.30
CA VAL A 121 -6.69 -13.95 -5.52
C VAL A 121 -7.66 -14.34 -6.65
N GLN A 122 -7.12 -14.80 -7.76
CA GLN A 122 -7.92 -15.16 -8.94
C GLN A 122 -8.85 -16.32 -8.68
N ASN A 123 -8.46 -17.25 -7.81
CA ASN A 123 -9.30 -18.40 -7.45
C ASN A 123 -10.24 -18.11 -6.26
N GLY A 124 -10.28 -16.88 -5.77
CA GLY A 124 -11.12 -16.51 -4.63
C GLY A 124 -10.66 -17.11 -3.30
N ASN A 125 -9.42 -17.61 -3.21
CA ASN A 125 -8.89 -18.25 -2.02
C ASN A 125 -8.05 -17.29 -1.14
N TYR A 126 -8.10 -16.00 -1.43
CA TYR A 126 -7.34 -15.02 -0.67
C TYR A 126 -7.91 -14.85 0.73
N LYS A 127 -7.05 -15.00 1.72
CA LYS A 127 -7.37 -14.74 3.12
C LYS A 127 -6.22 -13.92 3.72
N GLY A 128 -6.57 -12.85 4.41
CA GLY A 128 -5.56 -11.95 4.99
C GLY A 128 -4.56 -12.67 5.91
N LYS A 129 -5.00 -13.74 6.59
CA LYS A 129 -4.10 -14.51 7.46
C LYS A 129 -2.97 -15.24 6.71
N ASP A 130 -3.15 -15.48 5.42
CA ASP A 130 -2.17 -16.18 4.58
C ASP A 130 -1.26 -15.21 3.84
N ALA A 131 -1.49 -13.92 3.99
CA ALA A 131 -0.70 -12.90 3.33
C ALA A 131 0.58 -12.60 4.09
N ILE A 132 1.62 -12.21 3.35
CA ILE A 132 2.78 -11.56 3.95
C ILE A 132 2.38 -10.11 4.24
N GLN A 133 2.62 -9.67 5.46
CA GLN A 133 2.29 -8.31 5.89
C GLN A 133 3.55 -7.45 5.95
N TYR A 134 3.37 -6.17 5.68
CA TYR A 134 4.46 -5.20 5.61
C TYR A 134 4.17 -4.04 6.55
N ASN A 135 5.23 -3.43 7.07
CA ASN A 135 5.09 -2.17 7.79
C ASN A 135 4.88 -1.02 6.79
N ASP A 136 4.69 0.18 7.31
CA ASP A 136 4.41 1.35 6.47
C ASP A 136 5.59 1.75 5.56
N LEU A 137 6.80 1.31 5.89
CA LEU A 137 7.99 1.53 5.05
C LEU A 137 8.16 0.49 3.94
N GLY A 138 7.29 -0.54 3.92
CA GLY A 138 7.37 -1.60 2.92
C GLY A 138 8.30 -2.74 3.28
N CYS A 139 8.70 -2.85 4.56
CA CYS A 139 9.50 -3.96 5.03
C CYS A 139 8.57 -5.08 5.51
N PRO A 140 8.83 -6.35 5.12
CA PRO A 140 8.01 -7.46 5.58
C PRO A 140 8.12 -7.63 7.10
N SER A 141 7.01 -7.95 7.74
CA SER A 141 6.93 -8.15 9.17
C SER A 141 6.40 -9.54 9.47
N ASN A 142 7.08 -10.27 10.33
CA ASN A 142 6.74 -11.65 10.67
C ASN A 142 6.35 -11.75 12.15
N LYS A 143 5.16 -12.29 12.40
CA LYS A 143 4.62 -12.42 13.75
C LYS A 143 5.52 -13.26 14.67
N GLY A 144 6.21 -14.26 14.12
CA GLY A 144 7.08 -15.15 14.91
C GLY A 144 8.40 -14.53 15.34
N SER A 145 8.85 -13.45 14.66
CA SER A 145 10.16 -12.85 14.92
C SER A 145 10.09 -11.37 15.32
N ASN A 146 8.97 -10.69 15.07
CA ASN A 146 8.82 -9.29 15.42
C ASN A 146 7.83 -9.12 16.58
N PRO A 147 8.31 -8.78 17.80
CA PRO A 147 7.42 -8.57 18.95
C PRO A 147 6.45 -7.40 18.77
N ASN A 148 6.73 -6.48 17.85
CA ASN A 148 5.87 -5.33 17.54
C ASN A 148 5.05 -5.55 16.28
N HIS A 149 4.95 -6.78 15.79
CA HIS A 149 4.27 -7.09 14.52
C HIS A 149 2.87 -6.47 14.44
N ALA A 150 2.04 -6.70 15.45
CA ALA A 150 0.66 -6.20 15.43
C ALA A 150 0.60 -4.68 15.26
N ARG A 151 1.45 -3.95 15.97
CA ARG A 151 1.53 -2.49 15.86
C ARG A 151 2.05 -2.06 14.49
N ASP A 152 3.07 -2.73 13.99
CA ASP A 152 3.77 -2.31 12.77
C ASP A 152 2.94 -2.53 11.51
N VAL A 153 2.06 -3.54 11.51
CA VAL A 153 1.23 -3.87 10.34
C VAL A 153 -0.17 -3.23 10.38
N HIS A 154 -0.58 -2.66 11.50
CA HIS A 154 -1.82 -1.88 11.62
C HIS A 154 -1.47 -0.40 11.49
N ILE A 155 -1.37 0.08 10.28
CA ILE A 155 -0.93 1.46 9.97
C ILE A 155 -2.11 2.40 10.20
N PRO A 156 -2.07 3.33 11.17
CA PRO A 156 -3.22 4.16 11.48
C PRO A 156 -3.54 5.16 10.36
N MET A 157 -4.82 5.23 9.98
CA MET A 157 -5.35 6.27 9.10
C MET A 157 -5.83 7.47 9.92
N GLN A 158 -5.89 8.62 9.27
CA GLN A 158 -6.61 9.76 9.83
C GLN A 158 -8.12 9.48 9.76
N PRO A 159 -8.84 9.51 10.89
CA PRO A 159 -10.29 9.28 10.89
C PRO A 159 -11.02 10.33 10.05
N THR A 160 -12.10 9.90 9.43
CA THR A 160 -13.00 10.79 8.69
C THR A 160 -14.45 10.45 9.07
N ARG A 161 -15.40 11.23 8.57
CA ARG A 161 -16.81 10.90 8.80
C ARG A 161 -17.18 9.61 8.08
N GLY A 162 -18.12 8.87 8.64
CA GLY A 162 -18.64 7.63 8.08
C GLY A 162 -17.85 6.41 8.51
N LEU A 163 -17.61 5.50 7.57
CA LEU A 163 -17.03 4.19 7.84
C LEU A 163 -15.67 4.23 8.54
N TYR A 164 -14.87 5.25 8.26
CA TYR A 164 -13.51 5.38 8.81
C TYR A 164 -13.42 6.49 9.88
N GLY A 165 -14.52 6.72 10.54
CA GLY A 165 -14.60 7.71 11.61
C GLY A 165 -14.44 7.17 13.02
#